data_713d56f402cd7a3e46590cadaa78c632
#
_entry.id   713d56f402cd7a3e46590cadaa78c632
#
_cell.length_a   1.000
_cell.length_b   1.000
_cell.length_c   1.000
_cell.angle_alpha   90.00
_cell.angle_beta   90.00
_cell.angle_gamma   90.00
#
_symmetry.space_group_name_H-M   'P 1'
#
loop_
_entity.id
_entity.type
_entity.pdbx_description
1 polymer ?
#
loop_
_entity_poly.entity_id
_entity_poly.type
_entity_poly.pdbx_seq_one_letter_code
_entity_poly.pdbx_strand_id
1 'polypeptide(L)'
;ALPICTMNSFVTIGQCAITLIDTLNERIGRGVSWLTLAIVLVTVAVVIFRYCFNLGSIAAQESISYMHALIFMLGAAYTLKHNDHVRVDIFHHRFSKTTQGWVDFLGTLLLLMPVCLFIIISSWDYVSDSWEIQESSRNSGGLPGVYLLKSTIIIMAGLLFLQGISLAIKSLFSALGITPNTES
;
A
#
# COMPACT_ATOMS: atom_id res chain seq x y z
N ALA A 1 15.74 5.19 -34.16
CA ALA A 1 14.32 5.37 -34.48
C ALA A 1 13.65 4.01 -34.41
N LEU A 2 12.93 3.72 -33.32
CA LEU A 2 12.10 2.54 -33.20
C LEU A 2 10.87 2.70 -34.11
N PRO A 3 10.43 1.67 -34.83
CA PRO A 3 9.28 1.76 -35.72
C PRO A 3 8.01 2.12 -34.93
N ILE A 4 7.23 3.04 -35.45
CA ILE A 4 6.00 3.60 -34.84
C ILE A 4 5.02 2.52 -34.39
N CYS A 5 5.00 1.36 -35.05
CA CYS A 5 4.11 0.22 -34.72
C CYS A 5 4.48 -0.46 -33.40
N THR A 6 5.78 -0.56 -33.05
CA THR A 6 6.23 -1.13 -31.77
C THR A 6 6.05 -0.18 -30.61
N MET A 7 6.11 1.12 -30.85
CA MET A 7 5.89 2.15 -29.83
C MET A 7 4.42 2.18 -29.38
N ASN A 8 3.45 2.03 -30.30
CA ASN A 8 2.04 1.95 -29.94
C ASN A 8 1.72 0.72 -29.08
N SER A 9 2.29 -0.45 -29.39
CA SER A 9 2.05 -1.67 -28.57
C SER A 9 2.65 -1.55 -27.18
N PHE A 10 3.84 -0.96 -27.02
CA PHE A 10 4.48 -0.76 -25.72
C PHE A 10 3.68 0.22 -24.85
N VAL A 11 3.20 1.32 -25.42
CA VAL A 11 2.37 2.30 -24.71
C VAL A 11 1.05 1.68 -24.27
N THR A 12 0.39 0.90 -25.15
CA THR A 12 -0.88 0.23 -24.81
C THR A 12 -0.74 -0.79 -23.69
N ILE A 13 0.32 -1.62 -23.72
CA ILE A 13 0.59 -2.60 -22.64
C ILE A 13 0.88 -1.88 -21.34
N GLY A 14 1.70 -0.82 -21.37
CA GLY A 14 2.02 -0.01 -20.20
C GLY A 14 0.77 0.62 -19.57
N GLN A 15 -0.12 1.18 -20.39
CA GLN A 15 -1.38 1.77 -19.92
C GLN A 15 -2.32 0.72 -19.31
N CYS A 16 -2.41 -0.46 -19.90
CA CYS A 16 -3.21 -1.56 -19.38
C CYS A 16 -2.70 -2.00 -17.98
N ALA A 17 -1.39 -2.15 -17.83
CA ALA A 17 -0.75 -2.48 -16.55
C ALA A 17 -1.00 -1.40 -15.48
N ILE A 18 -0.82 -0.12 -15.84
CA ILE A 18 -1.11 1.02 -14.96
C ILE A 18 -2.56 0.97 -14.48
N THR A 19 -3.51 0.85 -15.41
CA THR A 19 -4.94 0.88 -15.07
C THR A 19 -5.34 -0.29 -14.16
N LEU A 20 -4.79 -1.47 -14.39
CA LEU A 20 -5.09 -2.65 -13.60
C LEU A 20 -4.55 -2.52 -12.17
N ILE A 21 -3.30 -2.10 -12.02
CA ILE A 21 -2.65 -1.91 -10.71
C ILE A 21 -3.35 -0.78 -9.93
N ASP A 22 -3.59 0.34 -10.60
CA ASP A 22 -4.25 1.51 -9.99
C ASP A 22 -5.68 1.18 -9.55
N THR A 23 -6.43 0.40 -10.35
CA THR A 23 -7.79 -0.04 -9.98
C THR A 23 -7.78 -0.99 -8.79
N LEU A 24 -6.81 -1.91 -8.73
CA LEU A 24 -6.65 -2.82 -7.60
C LEU A 24 -6.42 -2.04 -6.30
N ASN A 25 -5.44 -1.14 -6.29
CA ASN A 25 -5.10 -0.34 -5.12
C ASN A 25 -6.23 0.63 -4.72
N GLU A 26 -6.97 1.18 -5.70
CA GLU A 26 -8.16 1.99 -5.44
C GLU A 26 -9.27 1.21 -4.72
N ARG A 27 -9.57 -0.01 -5.19
CA ARG A 27 -10.60 -0.85 -4.56
C ARG A 27 -10.21 -1.26 -3.14
N ILE A 28 -8.94 -1.64 -2.94
CA ILE A 28 -8.41 -1.99 -1.62
C ILE A 28 -8.49 -0.77 -0.69
N GLY A 29 -8.00 0.40 -1.12
CA GLY A 29 -8.02 1.62 -0.33
C GLY A 29 -9.43 2.04 0.08
N ARG A 30 -10.39 2.01 -0.85
CA ARG A 30 -11.81 2.29 -0.54
C ARG A 30 -12.42 1.26 0.41
N GLY A 31 -12.10 -0.02 0.27
CA GLY A 31 -12.56 -1.06 1.20
C GLY A 31 -12.01 -0.84 2.60
N VAL A 32 -10.73 -0.54 2.69
CA VAL A 32 -10.03 -0.30 3.95
C VAL A 32 -10.51 0.98 4.66
N SER A 33 -10.92 2.01 3.90
CA SER A 33 -11.45 3.24 4.51
C SER A 33 -12.69 3.02 5.39
N TRP A 34 -13.52 2.01 5.09
CA TRP A 34 -14.66 1.64 5.94
C TRP A 34 -14.25 1.11 7.31
N LEU A 35 -13.03 0.54 7.43
CA LEU A 35 -12.50 0.12 8.72
C LEU A 35 -12.26 1.31 9.66
N THR A 36 -12.06 2.52 9.13
CA THR A 36 -11.94 3.74 9.95
C THR A 36 -13.22 4.03 10.70
N LEU A 37 -14.37 3.88 10.04
CA LEU A 37 -15.66 4.00 10.71
C LEU A 37 -15.85 2.87 11.73
N ALA A 38 -15.49 1.65 11.39
CA ALA A 38 -15.58 0.51 12.29
C ALA A 38 -14.73 0.71 13.56
N ILE A 39 -13.49 1.22 13.45
CA ILE A 39 -12.64 1.54 14.61
C ILE A 39 -13.34 2.54 15.54
N VAL A 40 -13.91 3.60 15.01
CA VAL A 40 -14.61 4.61 15.83
C VAL A 40 -15.77 3.97 16.60
N LEU A 41 -16.61 3.18 15.92
CA LEU A 41 -17.75 2.52 16.55
C LEU A 41 -17.31 1.51 17.62
N VAL A 42 -16.32 0.68 17.33
CA VAL A 42 -15.79 -0.30 18.30
C VAL A 42 -15.14 0.39 19.47
N THR A 43 -14.39 1.47 19.25
CA THR A 43 -13.77 2.24 20.35
C THR A 43 -14.82 2.84 21.26
N VAL A 44 -15.87 3.46 20.70
CA VAL A 44 -16.98 4.01 21.48
C VAL A 44 -17.68 2.90 22.27
N ALA A 45 -17.96 1.77 21.64
CA ALA A 45 -18.57 0.61 22.31
C ALA A 45 -17.70 0.12 23.48
N VAL A 46 -16.39 -0.07 23.27
CA VAL A 46 -15.45 -0.49 24.32
C VAL A 46 -15.46 0.48 25.49
N VAL A 47 -15.47 1.79 25.22
CA VAL A 47 -15.53 2.82 26.28
C VAL A 47 -16.85 2.73 27.06
N ILE A 48 -17.99 2.65 26.39
CA ILE A 48 -19.31 2.54 27.04
C ILE A 48 -19.37 1.27 27.90
N PHE A 49 -19.01 0.10 27.36
CA PHE A 49 -19.03 -1.15 28.12
C PHE A 49 -18.13 -1.12 29.34
N ARG A 50 -16.96 -0.50 29.22
CA ARG A 50 -16.00 -0.38 30.32
C ARG A 50 -16.49 0.53 31.44
N TYR A 51 -17.02 1.72 31.09
CA TYR A 51 -17.38 2.73 32.11
C TYR A 51 -18.80 2.61 32.63
N CYS A 52 -19.76 2.16 31.80
CA CYS A 52 -21.17 2.02 32.23
C CYS A 52 -21.47 0.66 32.82
N PHE A 53 -20.81 -0.40 32.32
CA PHE A 53 -21.13 -1.79 32.70
C PHE A 53 -19.99 -2.49 33.45
N ASN A 54 -18.83 -1.85 33.61
CA ASN A 54 -17.61 -2.46 34.16
C ASN A 54 -17.18 -3.74 33.41
N LEU A 55 -17.52 -3.85 32.12
CA LEU A 55 -17.17 -4.98 31.28
C LEU A 55 -15.97 -4.59 30.39
N GLY A 56 -14.87 -5.32 30.54
CA GLY A 56 -13.68 -5.16 29.69
C GLY A 56 -13.50 -6.40 28.80
N SER A 57 -13.24 -6.18 27.50
CA SER A 57 -12.89 -7.26 26.56
C SER A 57 -11.52 -6.96 25.94
N ILE A 58 -10.56 -7.86 26.18
CA ILE A 58 -9.22 -7.76 25.58
C ILE A 58 -9.33 -7.95 24.06
N ALA A 59 -10.14 -8.91 23.61
CA ALA A 59 -10.34 -9.13 22.18
C ALA A 59 -10.89 -7.89 21.44
N ALA A 60 -11.80 -7.13 22.07
CA ALA A 60 -12.32 -5.90 21.48
C ALA A 60 -11.25 -4.79 21.40
N GLN A 61 -10.36 -4.68 22.37
CA GLN A 61 -9.24 -3.75 22.34
C GLN A 61 -8.19 -4.15 21.27
N GLU A 62 -7.89 -5.44 21.17
CA GLU A 62 -6.98 -5.95 20.13
C GLU A 62 -7.56 -5.79 18.72
N SER A 63 -8.88 -5.93 18.54
CA SER A 63 -9.52 -5.71 17.24
C SER A 63 -9.34 -4.28 16.72
N ILE A 64 -9.32 -3.28 17.61
CA ILE A 64 -9.00 -1.90 17.25
C ILE A 64 -7.57 -1.80 16.68
N SER A 65 -6.61 -2.42 17.35
CA SER A 65 -5.20 -2.45 16.89
C SER A 65 -5.05 -3.17 15.56
N TYR A 66 -5.77 -4.27 15.34
CA TYR A 66 -5.76 -5.02 14.08
C TYR A 66 -6.35 -4.20 12.94
N MET A 67 -7.52 -3.58 13.15
CA MET A 67 -8.12 -2.71 12.15
C MET A 67 -7.21 -1.53 11.82
N HIS A 68 -6.57 -0.92 12.82
CA HIS A 68 -5.63 0.18 12.62
C HIS A 68 -4.42 -0.26 11.77
N ALA A 69 -3.84 -1.41 12.08
CA ALA A 69 -2.74 -1.96 11.29
C ALA A 69 -3.15 -2.25 9.84
N LEU A 70 -4.35 -2.82 9.61
CA LEU A 70 -4.89 -3.04 8.27
C LEU A 70 -5.06 -1.74 7.49
N ILE A 71 -5.63 -0.69 8.11
CA ILE A 71 -5.79 0.63 7.49
C ILE A 71 -4.44 1.19 7.07
N PHE A 72 -3.47 1.17 7.98
CA PHE A 72 -2.16 1.74 7.72
C PHE A 72 -1.39 0.95 6.66
N MET A 73 -1.34 -0.37 6.79
CA MET A 73 -0.57 -1.23 5.89
C MET A 73 -1.18 -1.30 4.49
N LEU A 74 -2.47 -1.59 4.37
CA LEU A 74 -3.12 -1.73 3.07
C LEU A 74 -3.40 -0.37 2.41
N GLY A 75 -3.54 0.71 3.20
CA GLY A 75 -3.69 2.07 2.71
C GLY A 75 -2.41 2.66 2.10
N ALA A 76 -1.23 2.14 2.45
CA ALA A 76 0.04 2.69 1.99
C ALA A 76 0.17 2.75 0.46
N ALA A 77 -0.23 1.69 -0.26
CA ALA A 77 -0.19 1.66 -1.72
C ALA A 77 -1.21 2.61 -2.36
N TYR A 78 -2.38 2.78 -1.75
CA TYR A 78 -3.38 3.77 -2.15
C TYR A 78 -2.83 5.20 -2.03
N THR A 79 -2.19 5.52 -0.91
CA THR A 79 -1.55 6.82 -0.69
C THR A 79 -0.42 7.08 -1.70
N LEU A 80 0.36 6.05 -2.05
CA LEU A 80 1.39 6.16 -3.08
C LEU A 80 0.79 6.48 -4.45
N LYS A 81 -0.34 5.87 -4.82
CA LYS A 81 -1.05 6.12 -6.08
C LYS A 81 -1.47 7.58 -6.22
N HIS A 82 -1.97 8.19 -5.13
CA HIS A 82 -2.46 9.58 -5.12
C HIS A 82 -1.36 10.62 -4.93
N ASN A 83 -0.08 10.20 -4.87
CA ASN A 83 1.07 11.08 -4.61
C ASN A 83 0.97 11.84 -3.26
N ASP A 84 0.19 11.32 -2.31
CA ASP A 84 -0.02 11.94 -1.00
C ASP A 84 1.11 11.60 0.00
N HIS A 85 2.18 10.96 -0.47
CA HIS A 85 3.38 10.76 0.33
C HIS A 85 4.14 12.07 0.45
N VAL A 86 4.69 12.31 1.66
CA VAL A 86 5.53 13.49 1.91
C VAL A 86 6.75 13.44 0.99
N ARG A 87 6.82 14.37 0.04
CA ARG A 87 7.96 14.56 -0.87
C ARG A 87 8.75 15.78 -0.42
N VAL A 88 10.06 15.72 -0.59
CA VAL A 88 10.91 16.91 -0.41
C VAL A 88 10.81 17.76 -1.68
N ASP A 89 9.70 18.48 -1.83
CA ASP A 89 9.34 19.21 -3.05
C ASP A 89 10.21 20.45 -3.33
N ILE A 90 11.05 20.86 -2.36
CA ILE A 90 11.85 22.09 -2.47
C ILE A 90 12.76 22.09 -3.72
N PHE A 91 13.28 20.92 -4.10
CA PHE A 91 14.11 20.77 -5.29
C PHE A 91 13.31 20.32 -6.51
N HIS A 92 12.26 19.53 -6.31
CA HIS A 92 11.48 18.91 -7.37
C HIS A 92 10.78 19.95 -8.25
N HIS A 93 10.19 21.01 -7.67
CA HIS A 93 9.53 22.08 -8.40
C HIS A 93 10.46 22.94 -9.28
N ARG A 94 11.78 22.87 -9.08
CA ARG A 94 12.76 23.63 -9.88
C ARG A 94 13.21 22.88 -11.15
N PHE A 95 12.87 21.61 -11.26
CA PHE A 95 13.29 20.78 -12.40
C PHE A 95 12.29 20.81 -13.55
N SER A 96 12.77 20.61 -14.78
CA SER A 96 11.91 20.41 -15.94
C SER A 96 11.09 19.12 -15.78
N LYS A 97 9.92 19.02 -16.43
CA LYS A 97 9.06 17.82 -16.37
C LYS A 97 9.80 16.54 -16.75
N THR A 98 10.69 16.61 -17.73
CA THR A 98 11.54 15.49 -18.13
C THR A 98 12.50 15.06 -17.02
N THR A 99 13.15 16.03 -16.36
CA THR A 99 14.07 15.76 -15.24
C THR A 99 13.31 15.18 -14.04
N GLN A 100 12.13 15.71 -13.73
CA GLN A 100 11.24 15.15 -12.70
C GLN A 100 10.90 13.69 -13.00
N GLY A 101 10.54 13.38 -14.26
CA GLY A 101 10.27 12.01 -14.67
C GLY A 101 11.45 11.06 -14.46
N TRP A 102 12.67 11.49 -14.77
CA TRP A 102 13.86 10.68 -14.53
C TRP A 102 14.18 10.50 -13.05
N VAL A 103 14.04 11.53 -12.24
CA VAL A 103 14.25 11.46 -10.78
C VAL A 103 13.22 10.51 -10.14
N ASP A 104 11.95 10.64 -10.50
CA ASP A 104 10.89 9.77 -9.98
C ASP A 104 11.07 8.31 -10.43
N PHE A 105 11.47 8.08 -11.68
CA PHE A 105 11.77 6.75 -12.20
C PHE A 105 12.94 6.09 -11.45
N LEU A 106 14.06 6.79 -11.32
CA LEU A 106 15.25 6.27 -10.64
C LEU A 106 14.98 6.08 -9.14
N GLY A 107 14.29 7.02 -8.50
CA GLY A 107 13.90 6.91 -7.09
C GLY A 107 13.00 5.70 -6.83
N THR A 108 12.04 5.45 -7.70
CA THR A 108 11.18 4.26 -7.62
C THR A 108 11.96 2.98 -7.82
N LEU A 109 12.83 2.93 -8.83
CA LEU A 109 13.59 1.73 -9.18
C LEU A 109 14.68 1.39 -8.16
N LEU A 110 15.41 2.40 -7.66
CA LEU A 110 16.58 2.19 -6.80
C LEU A 110 16.28 2.25 -5.30
N LEU A 111 15.19 2.89 -4.90
CA LEU A 111 14.81 3.01 -3.49
C LEU A 111 13.54 2.19 -3.19
N LEU A 112 12.43 2.48 -3.85
CA LEU A 112 11.15 1.85 -3.48
C LEU A 112 11.14 0.34 -3.76
N MET A 113 11.50 -0.08 -4.97
CA MET A 113 11.45 -1.50 -5.34
C MET A 113 12.40 -2.38 -4.51
N PRO A 114 13.69 -2.02 -4.31
CA PRO A 114 14.58 -2.84 -3.48
C PRO A 114 14.14 -2.90 -2.02
N VAL A 115 13.60 -1.80 -1.47
CA VAL A 115 13.07 -1.80 -0.10
C VAL A 115 11.86 -2.72 0.03
N CYS A 116 10.92 -2.69 -0.93
CA CYS A 116 9.79 -3.61 -0.92
C CYS A 116 10.24 -5.08 -1.00
N LEU A 117 11.18 -5.40 -1.89
CA LEU A 117 11.74 -6.75 -2.00
C LEU A 117 12.47 -7.17 -0.72
N PHE A 118 13.25 -6.27 -0.13
CA PHE A 118 13.91 -6.53 1.15
C PHE A 118 12.89 -6.84 2.26
N ILE A 119 11.79 -6.08 2.35
CA ILE A 119 10.74 -6.34 3.35
C ILE A 119 10.10 -7.70 3.09
N ILE A 120 9.76 -8.05 1.84
CA ILE A 120 9.16 -9.34 1.52
C ILE A 120 10.09 -10.49 1.93
N ILE A 121 11.36 -10.43 1.54
CA ILE A 121 12.33 -11.49 1.79
C ILE A 121 12.61 -11.63 3.30
N SER A 122 12.87 -10.50 3.98
CA SER A 122 13.21 -10.52 5.41
C SER A 122 12.04 -10.88 6.33
N SER A 123 10.80 -10.62 5.88
CA SER A 123 9.60 -10.95 6.66
C SER A 123 9.04 -12.34 6.35
N TRP A 124 9.58 -13.03 5.35
CA TRP A 124 9.02 -14.31 4.89
C TRP A 124 9.02 -15.37 5.98
N ASP A 125 10.19 -15.63 6.56
CA ASP A 125 10.34 -16.65 7.63
C ASP A 125 9.51 -16.26 8.86
N TYR A 126 9.53 -14.99 9.24
CA TYR A 126 8.75 -14.47 10.37
C TYR A 126 7.24 -14.69 10.21
N VAL A 127 6.71 -14.55 9.00
CA VAL A 127 5.29 -14.79 8.72
C VAL A 127 5.03 -16.29 8.60
N SER A 128 5.91 -17.06 7.94
CA SER A 128 5.80 -18.50 7.76
C SER A 128 5.76 -19.24 9.12
N ASP A 129 6.69 -18.93 10.01
CA ASP A 129 6.75 -19.51 11.35
C ASP A 129 5.45 -19.23 12.14
N SER A 130 4.93 -18.00 11.99
CA SER A 130 3.67 -17.62 12.65
C SER A 130 2.46 -18.41 12.13
N TRP A 131 2.46 -18.77 10.84
CA TRP A 131 1.44 -19.61 10.25
C TRP A 131 1.54 -21.07 10.69
N GLU A 132 2.76 -21.61 10.83
CA GLU A 132 2.97 -22.99 11.28
C GLU A 132 2.40 -23.24 12.67
N ILE A 133 2.59 -22.27 13.59
CA ILE A 133 2.09 -22.39 14.97
C ILE A 133 0.69 -21.82 15.16
N GLN A 134 0.07 -21.24 14.09
CA GLN A 134 -1.19 -20.48 14.17
C GLN A 134 -1.18 -19.49 15.33
N GLU A 135 -0.18 -18.63 15.33
CA GLU A 135 0.11 -17.73 16.44
C GLU A 135 -1.10 -16.93 16.86
N SER A 136 -1.45 -17.01 18.13
CA SER A 136 -2.53 -16.28 18.77
C SER A 136 -2.00 -15.20 19.70
N SER A 137 -2.88 -14.32 20.17
CA SER A 137 -2.50 -13.30 21.14
C SER A 137 -1.90 -13.91 22.41
N ARG A 138 -0.88 -13.24 22.96
CA ARG A 138 -0.28 -13.60 24.25
C ARG A 138 -1.16 -13.22 25.44
N ASN A 139 -2.20 -12.41 25.22
CA ASN A 139 -3.12 -11.98 26.25
C ASN A 139 -4.23 -13.01 26.44
N SER A 140 -4.54 -13.36 27.69
CA SER A 140 -5.67 -14.24 28.00
C SER A 140 -6.98 -13.59 27.53
N GLY A 141 -7.71 -14.26 26.63
CA GLY A 141 -8.93 -13.71 26.01
C GLY A 141 -8.69 -12.76 24.86
N GLY A 142 -7.46 -12.70 24.29
CA GLY A 142 -7.14 -11.97 23.09
C GLY A 142 -7.56 -12.70 21.79
N LEU A 143 -7.31 -12.07 20.63
CA LEU A 143 -7.71 -12.59 19.32
C LEU A 143 -6.75 -13.69 18.83
N PRO A 144 -7.26 -14.84 18.35
CA PRO A 144 -6.45 -15.89 17.75
C PRO A 144 -6.17 -15.57 16.26
N GLY A 145 -5.39 -14.54 15.95
CA GLY A 145 -5.21 -14.12 14.56
C GLY A 145 -3.93 -13.30 14.31
N VAL A 146 -2.92 -13.44 15.17
CA VAL A 146 -1.65 -12.72 15.01
C VAL A 146 -0.95 -13.07 13.71
N TYR A 147 -1.03 -14.33 13.25
CA TYR A 147 -0.49 -14.76 11.95
C TYR A 147 -1.11 -14.03 10.76
N LEU A 148 -2.42 -13.69 10.83
CA LEU A 148 -3.09 -12.89 9.80
C LEU A 148 -2.57 -11.43 9.82
N LEU A 149 -2.39 -10.86 11.01
CA LEU A 149 -1.84 -9.53 11.17
C LEU A 149 -0.41 -9.44 10.61
N LYS A 150 0.43 -10.43 10.89
CA LYS A 150 1.78 -10.51 10.34
C LYS A 150 1.79 -10.62 8.82
N SER A 151 0.85 -11.34 8.23
CA SER A 151 0.72 -11.47 6.78
C SER A 151 0.49 -10.12 6.08
N THR A 152 -0.08 -9.13 6.77
CA THR A 152 -0.29 -7.79 6.20
C THR A 152 1.03 -7.09 5.84
N ILE A 153 2.15 -7.45 6.45
CA ILE A 153 3.48 -6.90 6.14
C ILE A 153 3.87 -7.27 4.70
N ILE A 154 3.74 -8.56 4.35
CA ILE A 154 4.07 -9.04 3.00
C ILE A 154 3.07 -8.49 1.98
N ILE A 155 1.78 -8.45 2.33
CA ILE A 155 0.73 -7.90 1.45
C ILE A 155 0.99 -6.41 1.19
N MET A 156 1.31 -5.62 2.21
CA MET A 156 1.67 -4.20 2.06
C MET A 156 2.85 -4.03 1.11
N ALA A 157 3.94 -4.76 1.35
CA ALA A 157 5.14 -4.65 0.52
C ALA A 157 4.88 -5.08 -0.92
N GLY A 158 4.04 -6.11 -1.14
CA GLY A 158 3.60 -6.55 -2.46
C GLY A 158 2.76 -5.49 -3.18
N LEU A 159 1.79 -4.88 -2.49
CA LEU A 159 0.96 -3.81 -3.05
C LEU A 159 1.78 -2.55 -3.37
N LEU A 160 2.72 -2.17 -2.50
CA LEU A 160 3.65 -1.07 -2.74
C LEU A 160 4.57 -1.36 -3.92
N PHE A 161 5.06 -2.59 -4.05
CA PHE A 161 5.89 -3.01 -5.17
C PHE A 161 5.13 -2.92 -6.50
N LEU A 162 3.89 -3.41 -6.54
CA LEU A 162 3.01 -3.28 -7.71
C LEU A 162 2.75 -1.81 -8.05
N GLN A 163 2.43 -0.98 -7.05
CA GLN A 163 2.24 0.45 -7.27
C GLN A 163 3.53 1.14 -7.73
N GLY A 164 4.68 0.70 -7.24
CA GLY A 164 6.00 1.13 -7.73
C GLY A 164 6.18 0.86 -9.22
N ILE A 165 5.76 -0.31 -9.72
CA ILE A 165 5.79 -0.61 -11.16
C ILE A 165 4.92 0.39 -11.93
N SER A 166 3.69 0.64 -11.49
CA SER A 166 2.80 1.63 -12.11
C SER A 166 3.44 3.03 -12.15
N LEU A 167 4.02 3.45 -11.02
CA LEU A 167 4.70 4.73 -10.90
C LEU A 167 5.94 4.82 -11.81
N ALA A 168 6.75 3.78 -11.87
CA ALA A 168 7.92 3.72 -12.75
C ALA A 168 7.53 3.85 -14.23
N ILE A 169 6.47 3.17 -14.68
CA ILE A 169 5.99 3.28 -16.05
C ILE A 169 5.48 4.70 -16.34
N LYS A 170 4.70 5.31 -15.44
CA LYS A 170 4.21 6.69 -15.58
C LYS A 170 5.36 7.69 -15.66
N SER A 171 6.35 7.55 -14.77
CA SER A 171 7.53 8.42 -14.73
C SER A 171 8.39 8.28 -15.97
N LEU A 172 8.53 7.06 -16.49
CA LEU A 172 9.24 6.81 -17.75
C LEU A 172 8.53 7.47 -18.94
N PHE A 173 7.21 7.37 -19.04
CA PHE A 173 6.43 8.05 -20.09
C PHE A 173 6.59 9.57 -20.00
N SER A 174 6.55 10.14 -18.80
CA SER A 174 6.80 11.57 -18.56
C SER A 174 8.23 11.97 -18.98
N ALA A 175 9.24 11.16 -18.64
CA ALA A 175 10.64 11.40 -19.00
C ALA A 175 10.90 11.35 -20.51
N LEU A 176 10.17 10.50 -21.23
CA LEU A 176 10.26 10.37 -22.70
C LEU A 176 9.37 11.37 -23.45
N GLY A 177 8.62 12.21 -22.74
CA GLY A 177 7.70 13.16 -23.36
C GLY A 177 6.48 12.52 -24.05
N ILE A 178 6.18 11.24 -23.70
CA ILE A 178 5.02 10.52 -24.21
C ILE A 178 3.85 10.91 -23.31
N THR A 179 2.94 11.76 -23.79
CA THR A 179 1.67 12.02 -23.10
C THR A 179 0.73 10.84 -23.35
N PRO A 180 0.42 10.02 -22.33
CA PRO A 180 -0.66 9.06 -22.48
C PRO A 180 -1.96 9.84 -22.64
N ASN A 181 -2.77 9.49 -23.64
CA ASN A 181 -4.14 10.02 -23.75
C ASN A 181 -4.92 9.57 -22.50
N THR A 182 -4.94 10.42 -21.48
CA THR A 182 -5.89 10.31 -20.37
C THR A 182 -7.13 11.11 -20.74
N GLU A 183 -7.91 10.61 -21.68
CA GLU A 183 -9.30 10.99 -21.84
C GLU A 183 -10.19 9.91 -21.23
N SER A 184 -10.94 10.36 -20.26
CA SER A 184 -12.16 9.92 -19.57
C SER A 184 -12.00 9.49 -18.13
#